data_8605c32779fafe340eba1b446d7fac52
#
_entry.id   8605c32779fafe340eba1b446d7fac52
#
_cell.length_a   1.000
_cell.length_b   1.000
_cell.length_c   1.000
_cell.angle_alpha   90.00
_cell.angle_beta   90.00
_cell.angle_gamma   90.00
#
_symmetry.space_group_name_H-M   'P 1'
#
loop_
_entity.id
_entity.type
_entity.pdbx_description
1 polymer ?
#
loop_
_entity_poly.entity_id
_entity_poly.type
_entity_poly.pdbx_seq_one_letter_code
_entity_poly.pdbx_strand_id
1 'polypeptide(L)'
;MRIEKKPAIRILGIACPLAKNLEQNFKAVPDQWQAAVVNGKLIELVLMNNAYPNALLGVSIHHGEEWKYMIASASTINNHDYEEYFIQAGSWAVFSGQGDNRSLQALQRRVLLEWLPTSGYECDDAADVEVYFKADPHSAIYEYWLPIK
;
A
#
# COMPACT_ATOMS: atom_id res chain seq x y z
N MET A 1 -7.43 -15.79 -1.36
CA MET A 1 -6.54 -15.33 -0.26
C MET A 1 -5.47 -16.38 -0.02
N ARG A 2 -4.26 -15.93 0.21
CA ARG A 2 -3.15 -16.82 0.58
C ARG A 2 -2.33 -16.20 1.71
N ILE A 3 -1.64 -17.04 2.47
CA ILE A 3 -0.75 -16.59 3.54
C ILE A 3 0.69 -16.74 3.03
N GLU A 4 1.47 -15.67 3.10
CA GLU A 4 2.86 -15.66 2.67
C GLU A 4 3.77 -15.05 3.72
N LYS A 5 4.96 -15.61 3.85
CA LYS A 5 6.06 -14.96 4.60
C LYS A 5 6.88 -14.14 3.63
N LYS A 6 7.17 -12.90 4.01
CA LYS A 6 7.94 -11.96 3.18
C LYS A 6 9.12 -11.39 3.95
N PRO A 7 10.26 -11.16 3.28
CA PRO A 7 11.37 -10.44 3.87
C PRO A 7 11.04 -8.95 4.05
N ALA A 8 11.88 -8.22 4.76
CA ALA A 8 11.78 -6.78 4.82
C ALA A 8 11.99 -6.18 3.42
N ILE A 9 11.23 -5.12 3.12
CA ILE A 9 11.25 -4.45 1.82
C ILE A 9 11.55 -2.97 2.06
N ARG A 10 12.68 -2.50 1.48
CA ARG A 10 13.00 -1.07 1.49
C ARG A 10 12.23 -0.35 0.39
N ILE A 11 11.54 0.72 0.73
CA ILE A 11 10.79 1.53 -0.21
C ILE A 11 11.21 2.99 -0.15
N LEU A 12 11.06 3.67 -1.28
CA LEU A 12 11.13 5.13 -1.39
C LEU A 12 9.77 5.64 -1.81
N GLY A 13 9.33 6.74 -1.23
CA GLY A 13 8.02 7.25 -1.56
C GLY A 13 7.73 8.67 -1.11
N ILE A 14 6.49 9.05 -1.37
CA ILE A 14 5.92 10.34 -0.98
C ILE A 14 4.91 10.05 0.12
N ALA A 15 5.11 10.65 1.29
CA ALA A 15 4.21 10.46 2.43
C ALA A 15 3.20 11.61 2.53
N CYS A 16 2.00 11.25 2.96
CA CYS A 16 0.96 12.22 3.32
C CYS A 16 0.21 11.73 4.57
N PRO A 17 -0.35 12.64 5.37
CA PRO A 17 -1.10 12.25 6.57
C PRO A 17 -2.33 11.41 6.22
N LEU A 18 -2.65 10.44 7.08
CA LEU A 18 -3.89 9.69 7.04
C LEU A 18 -4.81 10.14 8.18
N ALA A 19 -6.11 10.19 7.89
CA ALA A 19 -7.12 10.29 8.92
C ALA A 19 -7.33 8.94 9.61
N LYS A 20 -7.80 8.95 10.84
CA LYS A 20 -8.17 7.72 11.57
C LYS A 20 -9.52 7.15 11.12
N ASN A 21 -10.20 7.82 10.20
CA ASN A 21 -11.49 7.44 9.63
C ASN A 21 -11.27 6.85 8.24
N LEU A 22 -11.67 5.59 8.06
CA LEU A 22 -11.48 4.84 6.80
C LEU A 22 -12.16 5.53 5.61
N GLU A 23 -13.37 6.07 5.81
CA GLU A 23 -14.12 6.72 4.73
C GLU A 23 -13.44 8.01 4.26
N GLN A 24 -12.84 8.78 5.17
CA GLN A 24 -12.05 9.97 4.79
C GLN A 24 -10.82 9.59 3.96
N ASN A 25 -10.17 8.49 4.31
CA ASN A 25 -9.01 8.00 3.57
C ASN A 25 -9.40 7.52 2.17
N PHE A 26 -10.56 6.90 2.01
CA PHE A 26 -11.07 6.48 0.70
C PHE A 26 -11.34 7.66 -0.24
N LYS A 27 -11.54 8.86 0.29
CA LYS A 27 -11.64 10.08 -0.52
C LYS A 27 -10.27 10.72 -0.77
N ALA A 28 -9.44 10.79 0.26
CA ALA A 28 -8.17 11.52 0.20
C ALA A 28 -7.09 10.79 -0.59
N VAL A 29 -7.01 9.46 -0.48
CA VAL A 29 -5.94 8.67 -1.12
C VAL A 29 -5.95 8.76 -2.64
N PRO A 30 -7.09 8.65 -3.35
CA PRO A 30 -7.08 8.86 -4.81
C PRO A 30 -6.57 10.23 -5.24
N ASP A 31 -6.84 11.28 -4.46
CA ASP A 31 -6.34 12.63 -4.75
C ASP A 31 -4.82 12.71 -4.64
N GLN A 32 -4.22 11.98 -3.70
CA GLN A 32 -2.76 11.90 -3.56
C GLN A 32 -2.12 11.24 -4.78
N TRP A 33 -2.73 10.17 -5.28
CA TRP A 33 -2.27 9.50 -6.50
C TRP A 33 -2.34 10.43 -7.70
N GLN A 34 -3.44 11.16 -7.85
CA GLN A 34 -3.61 12.12 -8.94
C GLN A 34 -2.56 13.23 -8.87
N ALA A 35 -2.28 13.76 -7.69
CA ALA A 35 -1.24 14.76 -7.51
C ALA A 35 0.14 14.24 -7.91
N ALA A 36 0.45 12.98 -7.56
CA ALA A 36 1.72 12.35 -7.92
C ALA A 36 1.88 12.16 -9.44
N VAL A 37 0.78 11.90 -10.15
CA VAL A 37 0.78 11.84 -11.62
C VAL A 37 1.07 13.22 -12.20
N VAL A 38 0.38 14.25 -11.73
CA VAL A 38 0.48 15.61 -12.28
C VAL A 38 1.87 16.21 -12.05
N ASN A 39 2.49 16.00 -10.90
CA ASN A 39 3.79 16.58 -10.58
C ASN A 39 5.00 15.74 -11.07
N GLY A 40 4.76 14.62 -11.76
CA GLY A 40 5.80 13.76 -12.33
C GLY A 40 6.50 12.83 -11.36
N LYS A 41 6.14 12.84 -10.08
CA LYS A 41 6.81 12.01 -9.06
C LYS A 41 6.47 10.53 -9.21
N LEU A 42 5.27 10.21 -9.70
CA LEU A 42 4.89 8.81 -9.91
C LEU A 42 5.78 8.13 -10.95
N ILE A 43 6.08 8.82 -12.05
CA ILE A 43 7.01 8.32 -13.07
C ILE A 43 8.40 8.11 -12.50
N GLU A 44 8.89 9.02 -11.67
CA GLU A 44 10.19 8.86 -11.01
C GLU A 44 10.23 7.62 -10.12
N LEU A 45 9.17 7.36 -9.37
CA LEU A 45 9.07 6.16 -8.53
C LEU A 45 9.08 4.88 -9.37
N VAL A 46 8.39 4.87 -10.50
CA VAL A 46 8.42 3.74 -11.44
C VAL A 46 9.84 3.48 -11.94
N LEU A 47 10.55 4.54 -12.32
CA LEU A 47 11.91 4.43 -12.85
C LEU A 47 12.93 3.98 -11.79
N MET A 48 12.69 4.32 -10.52
CA MET A 48 13.55 3.91 -9.40
C MET A 48 13.26 2.50 -8.89
N ASN A 49 12.14 1.90 -9.28
CA ASN A 49 11.77 0.55 -8.85
C ASN A 49 12.74 -0.48 -9.43
N ASN A 50 13.53 -1.10 -8.57
CA ASN A 50 14.53 -2.09 -8.97
C ASN A 50 14.60 -3.30 -8.04
N ALA A 51 13.56 -3.51 -7.23
CA ALA A 51 13.49 -4.59 -6.26
C ALA A 51 12.05 -5.11 -6.14
N TYR A 52 11.92 -6.28 -5.51
CA TYR A 52 10.61 -6.89 -5.24
C TYR A 52 9.80 -6.04 -4.21
N PRO A 53 8.52 -5.83 -4.41
CA PRO A 53 7.72 -6.22 -5.59
C PRO A 53 7.93 -5.23 -6.75
N ASN A 54 7.90 -5.73 -7.98
CA ASN A 54 8.04 -4.91 -9.19
C ASN A 54 6.69 -4.26 -9.53
N ALA A 55 6.30 -3.28 -8.72
CA ALA A 55 5.00 -2.63 -8.80
C ALA A 55 5.03 -1.31 -8.03
N LEU A 56 4.07 -0.43 -8.30
CA LEU A 56 3.80 0.72 -7.44
C LEU A 56 3.09 0.26 -6.17
N LEU A 57 3.38 0.93 -5.08
CA LEU A 57 2.86 0.58 -3.76
C LEU A 57 2.10 1.73 -3.13
N GLY A 58 1.00 1.40 -2.46
CA GLY A 58 0.33 2.28 -1.52
C GLY A 58 0.47 1.68 -0.13
N VAL A 59 1.15 2.37 0.77
CA VAL A 59 1.51 1.83 2.08
C VAL A 59 0.86 2.66 3.17
N SER A 60 -0.04 2.04 3.93
CA SER A 60 -0.71 2.68 5.06
C SER A 60 0.03 2.33 6.34
N ILE A 61 0.63 3.33 6.95
CA ILE A 61 1.45 3.18 8.15
C ILE A 61 0.64 3.67 9.35
N HIS A 62 0.40 2.76 10.30
CA HIS A 62 -0.33 3.03 11.54
C HIS A 62 0.63 2.77 12.69
N HIS A 63 1.31 3.81 13.17
CA HIS A 63 2.28 3.68 14.24
C HIS A 63 1.99 4.70 15.35
N GLY A 64 1.43 4.24 16.46
CA GLY A 64 1.06 5.09 17.59
C GLY A 64 0.06 6.19 17.17
N GLU A 65 0.44 7.44 17.41
CA GLU A 65 -0.35 8.60 17.02
C GLU A 65 -0.10 9.01 15.56
N GLU A 66 0.94 8.46 14.93
CA GLU A 66 1.33 8.82 13.57
C GLU A 66 0.67 7.88 12.56
N TRP A 67 -0.21 8.44 11.74
CA TRP A 67 -0.86 7.74 10.65
C TRP A 67 -0.51 8.44 9.35
N LYS A 68 0.12 7.71 8.42
CA LYS A 68 0.50 8.26 7.12
C LYS A 68 0.34 7.23 6.02
N TYR A 69 0.17 7.73 4.81
CA TYR A 69 0.10 6.94 3.59
C TYR A 69 1.27 7.30 2.69
N MET A 70 1.93 6.28 2.14
CA MET A 70 3.03 6.48 1.19
C MET A 70 2.66 5.92 -0.16
N ILE A 71 2.88 6.71 -1.21
CA ILE A 71 2.94 6.24 -2.58
C ILE A 71 4.41 5.96 -2.84
N ALA A 72 4.76 4.71 -3.18
CA ALA A 72 6.13 4.26 -3.10
C ALA A 72 6.48 3.20 -4.15
N SER A 73 7.77 2.91 -4.25
CA SER A 73 8.28 1.75 -4.96
C SER A 73 9.46 1.14 -4.18
N ALA A 74 9.66 -0.16 -4.36
CA ALA A 74 10.80 -0.86 -3.77
C ALA A 74 12.05 -0.50 -4.55
N SER A 75 13.09 -0.04 -3.85
CA SER A 75 14.30 0.46 -4.49
C SER A 75 15.51 0.36 -3.59
N THR A 76 16.68 0.13 -4.21
CA THR A 76 17.99 0.22 -3.56
C THR A 76 18.68 1.56 -3.80
N ILE A 77 18.06 2.44 -4.61
CA ILE A 77 18.60 3.75 -4.96
C ILE A 77 18.52 4.68 -3.74
N ASN A 78 19.50 5.56 -3.60
CA ASN A 78 19.47 6.64 -2.62
C ASN A 78 18.99 7.91 -3.31
N ASN A 79 17.86 8.46 -2.84
CA ASN A 79 17.31 9.71 -3.36
C ASN A 79 16.65 10.47 -2.21
N HIS A 80 17.27 11.58 -1.80
CA HIS A 80 16.84 12.37 -0.65
C HIS A 80 15.57 13.19 -0.90
N ASP A 81 15.09 13.26 -2.15
CA ASP A 81 13.81 13.90 -2.46
C ASP A 81 12.61 13.03 -2.07
N TYR A 82 12.88 11.78 -1.68
CA TYR A 82 11.87 10.79 -1.29
C TYR A 82 12.13 10.29 0.12
N GLU A 83 11.05 9.93 0.81
CA GLU A 83 11.13 9.35 2.15
C GLU A 83 11.44 7.85 2.04
N GLU A 84 12.35 7.38 2.88
CA GLU A 84 12.68 5.97 3.01
C GLU A 84 11.82 5.33 4.10
N TYR A 85 11.36 4.11 3.86
CA TYR A 85 10.66 3.31 4.84
C TYR A 85 10.98 1.83 4.60
N PHE A 86 11.03 1.04 5.67
CA PHE A 86 11.19 -0.41 5.59
C PHE A 86 9.89 -1.08 5.98
N ILE A 87 9.26 -1.77 5.01
CA ILE A 87 8.15 -2.67 5.28
C ILE A 87 8.75 -3.87 6.02
N GLN A 88 8.25 -4.15 7.22
CA GLN A 88 8.85 -5.17 8.08
C GLN A 88 8.64 -6.58 7.54
N ALA A 89 9.63 -7.45 7.75
CA ALA A 89 9.49 -8.86 7.47
C ALA A 89 8.40 -9.48 8.36
N GLY A 90 7.67 -10.44 7.84
CA GLY A 90 6.63 -11.11 8.61
C GLY A 90 5.70 -11.94 7.75
N SER A 91 4.57 -12.29 8.33
CA SER A 91 3.50 -13.04 7.66
C SER A 91 2.42 -12.09 7.17
N TRP A 92 1.87 -12.40 6.00
CA TRP A 92 0.94 -11.55 5.28
C TRP A 92 -0.23 -12.36 4.77
N ALA A 93 -1.43 -11.83 4.93
CA ALA A 93 -2.62 -12.30 4.20
C ALA A 93 -2.69 -11.50 2.90
N VAL A 94 -2.64 -12.19 1.78
CA VAL A 94 -2.57 -11.60 0.44
C VAL A 94 -3.88 -11.84 -0.29
N PHE A 95 -4.50 -10.75 -0.73
CA PHE A 95 -5.78 -10.74 -1.46
C PHE A 95 -5.54 -10.13 -2.83
N SER A 96 -5.96 -10.82 -3.88
CA SER A 96 -5.81 -10.37 -5.27
C SER A 96 -7.12 -9.87 -5.83
N GLY A 97 -7.05 -8.89 -6.72
CA GLY A 97 -8.21 -8.35 -7.40
C GLY A 97 -7.85 -7.58 -8.66
N GLN A 98 -8.88 -7.15 -9.36
CA GLN A 98 -8.76 -6.28 -10.53
C GLN A 98 -10.01 -5.42 -10.67
N GLY A 99 -9.85 -4.25 -11.26
CA GLY A 99 -10.94 -3.32 -11.48
C GLY A 99 -10.54 -1.87 -11.22
N ASP A 100 -11.52 -1.03 -10.96
CA ASP A 100 -11.31 0.37 -10.64
C ASP A 100 -10.96 0.59 -9.16
N ASN A 101 -10.77 1.85 -8.76
CA ASN A 101 -10.47 2.21 -7.37
C ASN A 101 -11.55 1.76 -6.40
N ARG A 102 -12.80 1.71 -6.83
CA ARG A 102 -13.91 1.27 -5.98
C ARG A 102 -13.81 -0.21 -5.65
N SER A 103 -13.32 -1.02 -6.60
CA SER A 103 -13.15 -2.45 -6.37
C SER A 103 -12.09 -2.72 -5.31
N LEU A 104 -10.98 -1.99 -5.32
CA LEU A 104 -9.95 -2.09 -4.29
C LEU A 104 -10.46 -1.62 -2.92
N GLN A 105 -11.15 -0.48 -2.87
CA GLN A 105 -11.74 0.02 -1.63
C GLN A 105 -12.76 -0.96 -1.06
N ALA A 106 -13.58 -1.59 -1.92
CA ALA A 106 -14.53 -2.62 -1.50
C ALA A 106 -13.82 -3.85 -0.96
N LEU A 107 -12.71 -4.27 -1.58
CA LEU A 107 -11.89 -5.38 -1.11
C LEU A 107 -11.31 -5.08 0.27
N GLN A 108 -10.71 -3.92 0.45
CA GLN A 108 -10.12 -3.51 1.74
C GLN A 108 -11.18 -3.50 2.84
N ARG A 109 -12.36 -2.96 2.55
CA ARG A 109 -13.48 -2.92 3.50
C ARG A 109 -13.90 -4.33 3.91
N ARG A 110 -14.07 -5.24 2.94
CA ARG A 110 -14.43 -6.63 3.23
C ARG A 110 -13.36 -7.33 4.07
N VAL A 111 -12.10 -7.12 3.75
CA VAL A 111 -10.99 -7.72 4.51
C VAL A 111 -10.98 -7.25 5.96
N LEU A 112 -11.08 -5.94 6.17
CA LEU A 112 -10.96 -5.36 7.51
C LEU A 112 -12.22 -5.57 8.36
N LEU A 113 -13.41 -5.50 7.75
CA LEU A 113 -14.67 -5.50 8.49
C LEU A 113 -15.35 -6.87 8.52
N GLU A 114 -15.05 -7.76 7.59
CA GLU A 114 -15.72 -9.07 7.48
C GLU A 114 -14.75 -10.22 7.64
N TRP A 115 -13.66 -10.24 6.84
CA TRP A 115 -12.72 -11.38 6.87
C TRP A 115 -11.90 -11.43 8.14
N LEU A 116 -11.26 -10.32 8.52
CA LEU A 116 -10.35 -10.29 9.67
C LEU A 116 -11.03 -10.68 10.98
N PRO A 117 -12.22 -10.14 11.31
CA PRO A 117 -12.92 -10.50 12.55
C PRO A 117 -13.29 -11.98 12.66
N THR A 118 -13.46 -12.68 11.53
CA THR A 118 -13.89 -14.08 11.49
C THR A 118 -12.78 -15.05 11.09
N SER A 119 -11.58 -14.54 10.78
CA SER A 119 -10.49 -15.34 10.22
C SER A 119 -9.72 -16.17 11.24
N GLY A 120 -9.77 -15.78 12.52
CA GLY A 120 -8.90 -16.32 13.54
C GLY A 120 -7.51 -15.71 13.58
N TYR A 121 -7.17 -14.84 12.62
CA TYR A 121 -5.91 -14.09 12.62
C TYR A 121 -6.06 -12.75 13.32
N GLU A 122 -4.95 -12.24 13.83
CA GLU A 122 -4.85 -10.89 14.36
C GLU A 122 -3.99 -10.05 13.42
N CYS A 123 -4.39 -8.80 13.23
CA CYS A 123 -3.58 -7.84 12.49
C CYS A 123 -2.31 -7.52 13.28
N ASP A 124 -1.15 -7.59 12.62
CA ASP A 124 0.11 -7.20 13.22
C ASP A 124 0.24 -5.67 13.24
N ASP A 125 1.06 -5.15 14.14
CA ASP A 125 1.37 -3.73 14.24
C ASP A 125 2.43 -3.35 13.19
N ALA A 126 2.03 -3.40 11.93
CA ALA A 126 2.85 -3.10 10.77
C ALA A 126 1.99 -2.42 9.71
N ALA A 127 2.63 -1.90 8.66
CA ALA A 127 1.91 -1.27 7.57
C ALA A 127 1.15 -2.29 6.73
N ASP A 128 -0.04 -1.94 6.27
CA ASP A 128 -0.72 -2.69 5.21
C ASP A 128 -0.37 -2.08 3.85
N VAL A 129 -0.38 -2.92 2.82
CA VAL A 129 0.21 -2.57 1.53
C VAL A 129 -0.76 -2.88 0.39
N GLU A 130 -1.01 -1.86 -0.44
CA GLU A 130 -1.64 -2.01 -1.75
C GLU A 130 -0.53 -2.18 -2.78
N VAL A 131 -0.62 -3.21 -3.62
CA VAL A 131 0.38 -3.48 -4.65
C VAL A 131 -0.30 -3.37 -6.01
N TYR A 132 0.16 -2.44 -6.83
CA TYR A 132 -0.41 -2.17 -8.15
C TYR A 132 0.52 -2.69 -9.24
N PHE A 133 0.22 -3.87 -9.76
CA PHE A 133 0.95 -4.43 -10.90
C PHE A 133 0.61 -3.69 -12.19
N LYS A 134 -0.61 -3.15 -12.26
CA LYS A 134 -1.06 -2.25 -13.30
C LYS A 134 -1.84 -1.13 -12.62
N ALA A 135 -1.31 0.08 -12.65
CA ALA A 135 -1.84 1.23 -11.92
C ALA A 135 -2.74 2.11 -12.81
N ASP A 136 -3.68 1.49 -13.52
CA ASP A 136 -4.70 2.20 -14.29
C ASP A 136 -5.92 2.39 -13.37
N PRO A 137 -6.38 3.64 -13.11
CA PRO A 137 -7.51 3.88 -12.21
C PRO A 137 -8.82 3.19 -12.61
N HIS A 138 -8.97 2.86 -13.91
CA HIS A 138 -10.18 2.23 -14.44
C HIS A 138 -10.05 0.72 -14.61
N SER A 139 -8.81 0.20 -14.64
CA SER A 139 -8.54 -1.21 -14.94
C SER A 139 -7.24 -1.66 -14.26
N ALA A 140 -7.15 -1.47 -12.96
CA ALA A 140 -5.99 -1.86 -12.17
C ALA A 140 -5.95 -3.38 -11.95
N ILE A 141 -4.73 -3.91 -11.86
CA ILE A 141 -4.45 -5.26 -11.35
C ILE A 141 -3.68 -5.07 -10.06
N TYR A 142 -4.19 -5.60 -8.96
CA TYR A 142 -3.66 -5.27 -7.65
C TYR A 142 -3.69 -6.46 -6.70
N GLU A 143 -2.89 -6.34 -5.62
CA GLU A 143 -3.00 -7.14 -4.40
C GLU A 143 -3.14 -6.21 -3.21
N TYR A 144 -3.79 -6.71 -2.16
CA TYR A 144 -3.82 -6.08 -0.85
C TYR A 144 -3.17 -7.01 0.15
N TRP A 145 -2.13 -6.52 0.83
CA TRP A 145 -1.37 -7.27 1.82
C TRP A 145 -1.70 -6.76 3.22
N LEU A 146 -2.28 -7.62 4.04
CA LEU A 146 -2.56 -7.31 5.44
C LEU A 146 -1.54 -8.03 6.33
N PRO A 147 -0.81 -7.30 7.19
CA PRO A 147 0.13 -7.95 8.10
C PRO A 147 -0.63 -8.71 9.18
N ILE A 148 -0.23 -9.94 9.45
CA ILE A 148 -0.85 -10.81 10.44
C ILE A 148 0.20 -11.37 11.41
N LYS A 149 -0.27 -11.65 12.63
CA LYS A 149 0.55 -12.32 13.65
C LYS A 149 0.52 -13.84 13.49
#